data_cbcdfb11f2a577e9663fc94c8164e3e0
#
_entry.id   cbcdfb11f2a577e9663fc94c8164e3e0
#
_cell.length_a   1.000
_cell.length_b   1.000
_cell.length_c   1.000
_cell.angle_alpha   90.00
_cell.angle_beta   90.00
_cell.angle_gamma   90.00
#
_symmetry.space_group_name_H-M   'P 1'
#
loop_
_entity.id
_entity.type
_entity.pdbx_description
1 polymer ?
#
loop_
_entity_poly.entity_id
_entity_poly.type
_entity_poly.pdbx_seq_one_letter_code
_entity_poly.pdbx_strand_id
1 'polypeptide(L)'
;ITDLQGNTTILPSISVTVNNDDAPENDLTPPFVSIITPLSTQIVSDTVVITGFATDNHEVSEVMFYVNDQLIQTVTDSPFTASWITYDLPNDSEHILQITATDPSGNQSSAQPVLVTVVNEYTGTINNFTVLETENTLSLNWDAPNDAESFKIYKDGSFLVEISEQTFDDVVDPGVEHCYEVSAVNGVNLEGPLSEQECGTGLYPCLLYTSPSPRD
;
A
#
# COMPACT_ATOMS: atom_id res chain seq x y z
N ILE A 1 -59.68 -37.38 -24.70
CA ILE A 1 -60.99 -36.97 -24.17
C ILE A 1 -62.00 -37.97 -24.70
N THR A 2 -62.79 -38.57 -23.82
CA THR A 2 -63.87 -39.50 -24.19
C THR A 2 -65.21 -38.81 -23.94
N ASP A 3 -66.11 -38.88 -24.92
CA ASP A 3 -67.46 -38.34 -24.76
C ASP A 3 -68.40 -39.31 -24.02
N LEU A 4 -69.62 -38.88 -23.71
CA LEU A 4 -70.62 -39.71 -23.00
C LEU A 4 -71.12 -40.93 -23.83
N GLN A 5 -70.84 -40.98 -25.11
CA GLN A 5 -71.13 -42.09 -26.03
C GLN A 5 -69.93 -43.05 -26.22
N GLY A 6 -68.81 -42.81 -25.52
CA GLY A 6 -67.61 -43.63 -25.55
C GLY A 6 -66.64 -43.33 -26.69
N ASN A 7 -66.87 -42.29 -27.49
CA ASN A 7 -65.93 -41.91 -28.54
C ASN A 7 -64.70 -41.25 -27.95
N THR A 8 -63.51 -41.69 -28.31
CA THR A 8 -62.26 -41.15 -27.82
C THR A 8 -61.55 -40.33 -28.90
N THR A 9 -61.26 -39.08 -28.61
CA THR A 9 -60.39 -38.25 -29.44
C THR A 9 -59.03 -38.19 -28.79
N ILE A 10 -58.02 -38.68 -29.48
CA ILE A 10 -56.62 -38.52 -29.09
C ILE A 10 -56.15 -37.18 -29.66
N LEU A 11 -55.85 -36.23 -28.78
CA LEU A 11 -55.20 -34.98 -29.17
C LEU A 11 -53.74 -35.31 -29.57
N PRO A 12 -53.19 -34.67 -30.60
CA PRO A 12 -51.84 -34.86 -30.95
C PRO A 12 -50.94 -34.43 -29.79
N SER A 13 -49.89 -35.19 -29.52
CA SER A 13 -48.89 -34.82 -28.52
C SER A 13 -48.19 -33.54 -28.99
N ILE A 14 -48.15 -32.55 -28.11
CA ILE A 14 -47.31 -31.39 -28.32
C ILE A 14 -45.95 -31.71 -27.72
N SER A 15 -44.92 -31.76 -28.56
CA SER A 15 -43.53 -31.81 -28.10
C SER A 15 -43.11 -30.39 -27.81
N VAL A 16 -42.79 -30.11 -26.54
CA VAL A 16 -42.12 -28.87 -26.15
C VAL A 16 -40.66 -29.18 -25.99
N THR A 17 -39.82 -28.65 -26.85
CA THR A 17 -38.38 -28.65 -26.63
C THR A 17 -38.07 -27.45 -25.74
N VAL A 18 -37.65 -27.72 -24.53
CA VAL A 18 -37.08 -26.65 -23.67
C VAL A 18 -35.62 -26.52 -24.10
N ASN A 19 -35.30 -25.43 -24.77
CA ASN A 19 -33.92 -25.09 -25.06
C ASN A 19 -33.48 -24.20 -23.88
N ASN A 20 -32.63 -24.75 -23.02
CA ASN A 20 -31.93 -23.94 -22.02
C ASN A 20 -30.68 -23.39 -22.73
N ASP A 21 -30.87 -22.34 -23.53
CA ASP A 21 -29.79 -21.67 -24.25
C ASP A 21 -28.80 -20.97 -23.29
N ASP A 22 -29.05 -21.04 -21.97
CA ASP A 22 -28.15 -20.58 -20.93
C ASP A 22 -27.14 -21.67 -20.49
N ALA A 23 -26.97 -22.72 -21.29
CA ALA A 23 -25.93 -23.72 -21.00
C ALA A 23 -24.54 -23.08 -21.21
N PRO A 24 -23.61 -23.25 -20.28
CA PRO A 24 -22.27 -22.65 -20.34
C PRO A 24 -21.51 -22.98 -21.65
N GLU A 25 -21.77 -24.13 -22.25
CA GLU A 25 -21.15 -24.56 -23.51
C GLU A 25 -21.52 -23.73 -24.75
N ASN A 26 -22.53 -22.87 -24.68
CA ASN A 26 -22.93 -21.96 -25.75
C ASN A 26 -22.58 -20.51 -25.48
N ASP A 27 -21.97 -20.21 -24.35
CA ASP A 27 -21.51 -18.86 -24.06
C ASP A 27 -20.29 -18.50 -24.92
N LEU A 28 -20.37 -17.37 -25.62
CA LEU A 28 -19.30 -16.81 -26.46
C LEU A 28 -18.83 -15.46 -25.95
N THR A 29 -19.33 -15.01 -24.82
CA THR A 29 -19.00 -13.70 -24.25
C THR A 29 -17.84 -13.87 -23.25
N PRO A 30 -16.68 -13.27 -23.51
CA PRO A 30 -15.59 -13.35 -22.55
C PRO A 30 -15.84 -12.49 -21.32
N PRO A 31 -15.28 -12.85 -20.14
CA PRO A 31 -15.38 -12.07 -18.92
C PRO A 31 -14.84 -10.64 -19.09
N PHE A 32 -15.42 -9.68 -18.37
CA PHE A 32 -14.78 -8.39 -18.13
C PHE A 32 -13.81 -8.54 -16.97
N VAL A 33 -12.59 -8.00 -17.10
CA VAL A 33 -11.57 -8.08 -16.07
C VAL A 33 -10.75 -6.80 -15.95
N SER A 34 -10.38 -6.39 -14.73
CA SER A 34 -9.55 -5.21 -14.47
C SER A 34 -8.71 -5.39 -13.20
N ILE A 35 -7.54 -4.74 -13.11
CA ILE A 35 -6.77 -4.59 -11.89
C ILE A 35 -7.30 -3.37 -11.13
N ILE A 36 -7.62 -3.56 -9.85
CA ILE A 36 -8.09 -2.48 -8.95
C ILE A 36 -6.91 -1.85 -8.22
N THR A 37 -6.01 -2.69 -7.70
CA THR A 37 -4.77 -2.27 -7.03
C THR A 37 -3.65 -3.27 -7.32
N PRO A 38 -2.38 -2.81 -7.38
CA PRO A 38 -1.94 -1.41 -7.38
C PRO A 38 -2.34 -0.66 -8.66
N LEU A 39 -2.28 0.68 -8.62
CA LEU A 39 -2.50 1.53 -9.79
C LEU A 39 -1.21 1.63 -10.63
N SER A 40 -1.36 1.99 -11.92
CA SER A 40 -0.20 2.19 -12.78
C SER A 40 0.70 3.33 -12.27
N THR A 41 2.01 3.11 -12.32
CA THR A 41 3.08 3.98 -11.80
C THR A 41 3.16 4.07 -10.27
N GLN A 42 2.43 3.23 -9.54
CA GLN A 42 2.55 3.17 -8.09
C GLN A 42 3.89 2.56 -7.69
N ILE A 43 4.50 3.12 -6.64
CA ILE A 43 5.64 2.52 -5.94
C ILE A 43 5.09 1.49 -4.95
N VAL A 44 5.71 0.32 -4.91
CA VAL A 44 5.31 -0.82 -4.07
C VAL A 44 6.51 -1.41 -3.35
N SER A 45 6.27 -2.05 -2.20
CA SER A 45 7.31 -2.69 -1.38
C SER A 45 6.81 -3.93 -0.66
N ASP A 46 7.69 -4.73 -0.13
CA ASP A 46 7.44 -5.90 0.73
C ASP A 46 6.51 -6.94 0.11
N THR A 47 5.29 -7.06 0.63
CA THR A 47 4.25 -7.95 0.12
C THR A 47 3.13 -7.14 -0.51
N VAL A 48 3.09 -7.16 -1.83
CA VAL A 48 2.08 -6.44 -2.63
C VAL A 48 0.85 -7.31 -2.80
N VAL A 49 -0.32 -6.81 -2.37
CA VAL A 49 -1.60 -7.44 -2.64
C VAL A 49 -2.15 -6.88 -3.95
N ILE A 50 -2.20 -7.74 -4.98
CA ILE A 50 -2.82 -7.42 -6.27
C ILE A 50 -4.30 -7.79 -6.16
N THR A 51 -5.19 -6.80 -6.34
CA THR A 51 -6.63 -7.01 -6.33
C THR A 51 -7.18 -6.86 -7.73
N GLY A 52 -7.86 -7.90 -8.21
CA GLY A 52 -8.58 -7.92 -9.47
C GLY A 52 -10.09 -7.79 -9.28
N PHE A 53 -10.75 -7.30 -10.30
CA PHE A 53 -12.20 -7.40 -10.48
C PHE A 53 -12.48 -8.18 -11.76
N ALA A 54 -13.36 -9.18 -11.67
CA ALA A 54 -13.83 -9.92 -12.83
C ALA A 54 -15.33 -10.17 -12.72
N THR A 55 -16.02 -10.10 -13.83
CA THR A 55 -17.46 -10.41 -13.95
C THR A 55 -17.77 -10.93 -15.34
N ASP A 56 -18.79 -11.77 -15.42
CA ASP A 56 -19.28 -12.34 -16.67
C ASP A 56 -20.81 -12.38 -16.70
N ASN A 57 -21.41 -12.68 -17.87
CA ASN A 57 -22.85 -12.87 -18.03
C ASN A 57 -23.34 -14.18 -17.40
N HIS A 58 -22.45 -15.17 -17.23
CA HIS A 58 -22.72 -16.42 -16.54
C HIS A 58 -21.90 -16.54 -15.27
N GLU A 59 -20.64 -16.89 -15.39
CA GLU A 59 -19.75 -17.14 -14.26
C GLU A 59 -18.29 -16.88 -14.66
N VAL A 60 -17.45 -16.46 -13.72
CA VAL A 60 -15.98 -16.44 -13.88
C VAL A 60 -15.43 -17.70 -13.23
N SER A 61 -14.82 -18.60 -14.01
CA SER A 61 -14.28 -19.87 -13.52
C SER A 61 -12.95 -19.69 -12.81
N GLU A 62 -12.10 -18.79 -13.31
CA GLU A 62 -10.82 -18.49 -12.70
C GLU A 62 -10.28 -17.12 -13.12
N VAL A 63 -9.44 -16.56 -12.25
CA VAL A 63 -8.63 -15.36 -12.52
C VAL A 63 -7.17 -15.70 -12.25
N MET A 64 -6.33 -15.52 -13.25
CA MET A 64 -4.90 -15.77 -13.21
C MET A 64 -4.13 -14.47 -13.09
N PHE A 65 -3.19 -14.40 -12.15
CA PHE A 65 -2.35 -13.24 -11.85
C PHE A 65 -0.93 -13.49 -12.34
N TYR A 66 -0.36 -12.50 -13.04
CA TYR A 66 0.99 -12.56 -13.59
C TYR A 66 1.81 -11.36 -13.21
N VAL A 67 3.11 -11.59 -13.05
CA VAL A 67 4.14 -10.54 -12.94
C VAL A 67 5.20 -10.83 -14.00
N ASN A 68 5.46 -9.87 -14.90
CA ASN A 68 6.40 -10.02 -16.02
C ASN A 68 6.16 -11.31 -16.82
N ASP A 69 4.91 -11.57 -17.19
CA ASP A 69 4.43 -12.78 -17.89
C ASP A 69 4.56 -14.09 -17.10
N GLN A 70 5.04 -14.05 -15.86
CA GLN A 70 5.13 -15.24 -15.00
C GLN A 70 3.86 -15.37 -14.14
N LEU A 71 3.17 -16.51 -14.22
CA LEU A 71 2.02 -16.83 -13.38
C LEU A 71 2.46 -16.91 -11.91
N ILE A 72 1.81 -16.10 -11.05
CA ILE A 72 2.06 -16.12 -9.59
C ILE A 72 0.94 -16.79 -8.82
N GLN A 73 -0.31 -16.66 -9.29
CA GLN A 73 -1.47 -17.25 -8.60
C GLN A 73 -2.67 -17.43 -9.55
N THR A 74 -3.47 -18.46 -9.29
CA THR A 74 -4.82 -18.66 -9.87
C THR A 74 -5.83 -18.65 -8.73
N VAL A 75 -6.93 -17.91 -8.90
CA VAL A 75 -8.01 -17.74 -7.91
C VAL A 75 -9.35 -18.04 -8.57
N THR A 76 -10.15 -18.92 -7.97
CA THR A 76 -11.46 -19.36 -8.49
C THR A 76 -12.64 -18.64 -7.85
N ASP A 77 -12.45 -18.06 -6.68
CA ASP A 77 -13.52 -17.44 -5.90
C ASP A 77 -13.21 -15.97 -5.58
N SER A 78 -14.22 -15.12 -5.62
CA SER A 78 -14.11 -13.73 -5.17
C SER A 78 -13.96 -13.65 -3.63
N PRO A 79 -13.12 -12.74 -3.11
CA PRO A 79 -12.39 -11.70 -3.80
C PRO A 79 -11.15 -12.21 -4.58
N PHE A 80 -11.00 -11.76 -5.81
CA PHE A 80 -9.84 -12.14 -6.64
C PHE A 80 -8.62 -11.34 -6.21
N THR A 81 -7.76 -11.95 -5.40
CA THR A 81 -6.53 -11.33 -4.89
C THR A 81 -5.35 -12.28 -4.98
N ALA A 82 -4.17 -11.73 -5.24
CA ALA A 82 -2.90 -12.45 -5.23
C ALA A 82 -1.86 -11.67 -4.41
N SER A 83 -0.98 -12.39 -3.73
CA SER A 83 0.14 -11.80 -3.01
C SER A 83 1.42 -11.98 -3.79
N TRP A 84 2.14 -10.88 -4.01
CA TRP A 84 3.43 -10.86 -4.67
C TRP A 84 4.50 -10.34 -3.73
N ILE A 85 5.55 -11.14 -3.53
CA ILE A 85 6.66 -10.84 -2.63
C ILE A 85 7.73 -10.08 -3.40
N THR A 86 8.16 -8.91 -2.90
CA THR A 86 9.10 -8.03 -3.58
C THR A 86 10.40 -7.77 -2.83
N TYR A 87 10.56 -8.15 -1.55
CA TYR A 87 11.71 -7.73 -0.73
C TYR A 87 13.08 -8.21 -1.21
N ASP A 88 13.16 -9.22 -2.07
CA ASP A 88 14.41 -9.66 -2.70
C ASP A 88 14.66 -9.02 -4.08
N LEU A 89 13.74 -8.15 -4.53
CA LEU A 89 13.86 -7.47 -5.82
C LEU A 89 14.67 -6.17 -5.67
N PRO A 90 15.42 -5.79 -6.72
CA PRO A 90 16.20 -4.55 -6.68
C PRO A 90 15.29 -3.32 -6.55
N ASN A 91 15.76 -2.31 -5.80
CA ASN A 91 15.14 -1.00 -5.78
C ASN A 91 15.08 -0.40 -7.20
N ASP A 92 14.05 0.41 -7.45
CA ASP A 92 13.79 1.07 -8.74
C ASP A 92 13.57 0.09 -9.90
N SER A 93 13.31 -1.20 -9.62
CA SER A 93 12.97 -2.17 -10.65
C SER A 93 11.52 -2.03 -11.07
N GLU A 94 11.28 -2.00 -12.40
CA GLU A 94 9.95 -1.91 -12.97
C GLU A 94 9.37 -3.30 -13.25
N HIS A 95 8.10 -3.50 -12.92
CA HIS A 95 7.40 -4.75 -13.10
C HIS A 95 6.01 -4.52 -13.71
N ILE A 96 5.62 -5.42 -14.62
CA ILE A 96 4.31 -5.40 -15.28
C ILE A 96 3.40 -6.41 -14.61
N LEU A 97 2.28 -5.95 -14.06
CA LEU A 97 1.22 -6.78 -13.51
C LEU A 97 0.15 -7.00 -14.57
N GLN A 98 -0.29 -8.25 -14.72
CA GLN A 98 -1.36 -8.62 -15.63
C GLN A 98 -2.31 -9.59 -14.94
N ILE A 99 -3.59 -9.54 -15.29
CA ILE A 99 -4.58 -10.54 -14.90
C ILE A 99 -5.40 -10.97 -16.12
N THR A 100 -5.75 -12.26 -16.15
CA THR A 100 -6.61 -12.87 -17.17
C THR A 100 -7.75 -13.58 -16.46
N ALA A 101 -8.98 -13.41 -16.93
CA ALA A 101 -10.14 -14.14 -16.45
C ALA A 101 -10.64 -15.13 -17.53
N THR A 102 -11.12 -16.27 -17.07
CA THR A 102 -11.69 -17.33 -17.90
C THR A 102 -13.08 -17.70 -17.40
N ASP A 103 -14.05 -17.90 -18.27
CA ASP A 103 -15.37 -18.44 -17.94
C ASP A 103 -15.41 -19.98 -18.04
N PRO A 104 -16.53 -20.66 -17.66
CA PRO A 104 -16.68 -22.08 -17.81
C PRO A 104 -16.72 -22.58 -19.27
N SER A 105 -17.02 -21.74 -20.25
CA SER A 105 -17.04 -22.03 -21.68
C SER A 105 -15.65 -21.93 -22.33
N GLY A 106 -14.64 -21.42 -21.59
CA GLY A 106 -13.28 -21.25 -22.06
C GLY A 106 -13.01 -19.94 -22.75
N ASN A 107 -13.96 -18.97 -22.72
CA ASN A 107 -13.69 -17.64 -23.23
C ASN A 107 -12.77 -16.88 -22.23
N GLN A 108 -11.82 -16.11 -22.75
CA GLN A 108 -10.82 -15.42 -21.95
C GLN A 108 -10.75 -13.94 -22.30
N SER A 109 -10.42 -13.12 -21.29
CA SER A 109 -10.00 -11.75 -21.47
C SER A 109 -8.87 -11.38 -20.53
N SER A 110 -8.11 -10.34 -20.91
CA SER A 110 -7.02 -9.80 -20.09
C SER A 110 -7.28 -8.35 -19.78
N ALA A 111 -6.93 -7.95 -18.55
CA ALA A 111 -6.96 -6.55 -18.14
C ALA A 111 -5.85 -5.74 -18.84
N GLN A 112 -6.01 -4.40 -18.82
CA GLN A 112 -4.89 -3.53 -19.16
C GLN A 112 -3.75 -3.77 -18.19
N PRO A 113 -2.50 -3.97 -18.68
CA PRO A 113 -1.34 -4.13 -17.83
C PRO A 113 -1.10 -2.92 -16.94
N VAL A 114 -0.61 -3.16 -15.73
CA VAL A 114 -0.25 -2.13 -14.76
C VAL A 114 1.26 -2.19 -14.54
N LEU A 115 1.95 -1.07 -14.77
CA LEU A 115 3.37 -0.90 -14.48
C LEU A 115 3.52 -0.40 -13.04
N VAL A 116 4.37 -1.04 -12.26
CA VAL A 116 4.74 -0.64 -10.90
C VAL A 116 6.25 -0.60 -10.73
N THR A 117 6.73 0.21 -9.78
CA THR A 117 8.14 0.28 -9.42
C THR A 117 8.31 -0.28 -8.00
N VAL A 118 9.25 -1.21 -7.83
CA VAL A 118 9.58 -1.77 -6.51
C VAL A 118 10.62 -0.89 -5.82
N VAL A 119 10.36 -0.49 -4.58
CA VAL A 119 11.32 0.21 -3.70
C VAL A 119 11.19 -0.38 -2.31
N ASN A 120 12.13 -1.24 -1.92
CA ASN A 120 12.14 -1.96 -0.64
C ASN A 120 12.99 -1.28 0.43
N GLU A 121 13.95 -0.44 0.00
CA GLU A 121 14.84 0.29 0.89
C GLU A 121 14.80 1.77 0.52
N TYR A 122 14.67 2.60 1.52
CA TYR A 122 14.81 4.04 1.37
C TYR A 122 16.20 4.47 1.84
N THR A 123 16.96 5.10 0.95
CA THR A 123 18.36 5.51 1.18
C THR A 123 18.49 7.01 1.41
N GLY A 124 17.38 7.73 1.53
CA GLY A 124 17.37 9.17 1.82
C GLY A 124 18.00 9.44 3.19
N THR A 125 19.11 10.20 3.20
CA THR A 125 19.86 10.53 4.41
C THR A 125 19.56 11.93 4.91
N ILE A 126 19.52 12.06 6.22
CA ILE A 126 19.52 13.36 6.90
C ILE A 126 20.92 13.97 6.83
N ASN A 127 21.01 15.25 6.50
CA ASN A 127 22.26 16.00 6.46
C ASN A 127 22.23 17.18 7.42
N ASN A 128 23.42 17.66 7.83
CA ASN A 128 23.56 18.86 8.68
C ASN A 128 22.67 18.81 9.94
N PHE A 129 22.51 17.62 10.52
CA PHE A 129 21.76 17.47 11.76
C PHE A 129 22.51 18.18 12.90
N THR A 130 21.80 18.98 13.66
CA THR A 130 22.34 19.78 14.78
C THR A 130 21.35 19.84 15.93
N VAL A 131 21.87 19.88 17.15
CA VAL A 131 21.13 20.12 18.39
C VAL A 131 21.63 21.43 19.00
N LEU A 132 20.75 22.43 19.09
CA LEU A 132 21.04 23.72 19.69
C LEU A 132 20.49 23.75 21.12
N GLU A 133 21.37 24.04 22.07
CA GLU A 133 21.04 24.16 23.50
C GLU A 133 20.45 25.52 23.82
N THR A 134 19.26 25.55 24.40
CA THR A 134 18.59 26.76 24.92
C THR A 134 18.10 26.53 26.35
N GLU A 135 17.47 27.51 26.95
CA GLU A 135 16.88 27.37 28.29
C GLU A 135 15.78 26.34 28.29
N ASN A 136 15.98 25.21 29.00
CA ASN A 136 15.03 24.07 29.11
C ASN A 136 14.59 23.46 27.78
N THR A 137 15.28 23.74 26.66
CA THR A 137 14.88 23.23 25.35
C THR A 137 16.11 22.87 24.53
N LEU A 138 16.02 21.74 23.81
CA LEU A 138 16.96 21.34 22.79
C LEU A 138 16.26 21.47 21.43
N SER A 139 16.77 22.39 20.61
CA SER A 139 16.22 22.65 19.28
C SER A 139 16.98 21.85 18.22
N LEU A 140 16.31 20.92 17.60
CA LEU A 140 16.81 20.03 16.56
C LEU A 140 16.57 20.67 15.19
N ASN A 141 17.57 20.64 14.30
CA ASN A 141 17.46 21.11 12.93
C ASN A 141 18.23 20.19 11.99
N TRP A 142 17.73 20.00 10.78
CA TRP A 142 18.38 19.15 9.76
C TRP A 142 17.99 19.58 8.35
N ASP A 143 18.80 19.10 7.38
CA ASP A 143 18.47 19.16 5.96
C ASP A 143 17.91 17.80 5.52
N ALA A 144 16.75 17.82 4.86
CA ALA A 144 16.05 16.64 4.40
C ALA A 144 16.41 16.26 2.96
N PRO A 145 16.35 14.96 2.60
CA PRO A 145 16.30 14.53 1.20
C PRO A 145 15.00 15.02 0.54
N ASN A 146 15.05 15.28 -0.79
CA ASN A 146 13.94 15.92 -1.52
C ASN A 146 12.64 15.11 -1.58
N ASP A 147 12.71 13.81 -1.35
CA ASP A 147 11.61 12.84 -1.44
C ASP A 147 11.10 12.40 -0.07
N ALA A 148 11.58 13.02 1.02
CA ALA A 148 11.07 12.79 2.36
C ALA A 148 9.70 13.46 2.57
N GLU A 149 8.76 12.74 3.18
CA GLU A 149 7.45 13.26 3.58
C GLU A 149 7.33 13.49 5.08
N SER A 150 8.06 12.69 5.89
CA SER A 150 8.10 12.84 7.35
C SER A 150 9.47 12.46 7.91
N PHE A 151 9.66 12.72 9.20
CA PHE A 151 10.89 12.46 9.94
C PHE A 151 10.58 11.79 11.26
N LYS A 152 11.28 10.70 11.57
CA LYS A 152 11.23 10.07 12.87
C LYS A 152 12.39 10.55 13.70
N ILE A 153 12.08 11.00 14.90
CA ILE A 153 13.05 11.47 15.89
C ILE A 153 13.20 10.42 16.97
N TYR A 154 14.44 10.08 17.27
CA TYR A 154 14.83 9.17 18.33
C TYR A 154 15.57 9.96 19.40
N LYS A 155 15.22 9.70 20.66
CA LYS A 155 15.85 10.27 21.84
C LYS A 155 16.41 9.15 22.70
N ASP A 156 17.69 9.24 23.03
CA ASP A 156 18.39 8.24 23.87
C ASP A 156 18.20 6.81 23.36
N GLY A 157 18.21 6.63 22.00
CA GLY A 157 18.03 5.36 21.30
C GLY A 157 16.59 4.83 21.24
N SER A 158 15.59 5.64 21.66
CA SER A 158 14.17 5.26 21.60
C SER A 158 13.36 6.21 20.71
N PHE A 159 12.42 5.65 19.95
CA PHE A 159 11.50 6.45 19.14
C PHE A 159 10.75 7.46 20.03
N LEU A 160 10.76 8.73 19.63
CA LEU A 160 10.11 9.82 20.34
C LEU A 160 8.85 10.29 19.62
N VAL A 161 8.98 10.71 18.37
CA VAL A 161 7.89 11.31 17.58
C VAL A 161 8.16 11.23 16.08
N GLU A 162 7.12 11.26 15.26
CA GLU A 162 7.18 11.46 13.82
C GLU A 162 6.50 12.80 13.45
N ILE A 163 7.16 13.61 12.63
CA ILE A 163 6.73 14.96 12.23
C ILE A 163 7.01 15.19 10.74
N SER A 164 6.40 16.22 10.14
CA SER A 164 6.65 16.64 8.73
C SER A 164 7.60 17.83 8.60
N GLU A 165 7.86 18.54 9.69
CA GLU A 165 8.76 19.69 9.73
C GLU A 165 10.23 19.25 9.85
N GLN A 166 11.16 20.08 9.36
CA GLN A 166 12.61 19.83 9.44
C GLN A 166 13.23 20.42 10.72
N THR A 167 12.41 20.70 11.71
CA THR A 167 12.83 21.25 13.02
C THR A 167 11.95 20.64 14.10
N PHE A 168 12.54 20.46 15.29
CA PHE A 168 11.80 19.97 16.46
C PHE A 168 12.38 20.56 17.74
N ASP A 169 11.52 21.04 18.62
CA ASP A 169 11.90 21.54 19.94
C ASP A 169 11.49 20.54 21.03
N ASP A 170 12.46 19.99 21.74
CA ASP A 170 12.24 19.11 22.86
C ASP A 170 12.48 19.85 24.18
N VAL A 171 11.47 19.86 25.05
CA VAL A 171 11.57 20.45 26.39
C VAL A 171 12.19 19.44 27.34
N VAL A 172 13.33 19.81 27.92
CA VAL A 172 14.14 18.92 28.75
C VAL A 172 14.44 19.51 30.12
N ASP A 173 14.80 18.67 31.09
CA ASP A 173 15.28 19.14 32.39
C ASP A 173 16.67 19.75 32.24
N PRO A 174 16.93 20.91 32.90
CA PRO A 174 18.23 21.56 32.86
C PRO A 174 19.34 20.68 33.45
N GLY A 175 20.47 20.64 32.76
CA GLY A 175 21.64 19.91 33.21
C GLY A 175 21.59 18.39 32.91
N VAL A 176 20.54 17.92 32.25
CA VAL A 176 20.45 16.53 31.77
C VAL A 176 20.84 16.50 30.30
N GLU A 177 21.81 15.64 29.95
CA GLU A 177 22.19 15.39 28.56
C GLU A 177 21.23 14.41 27.90
N HIS A 178 20.82 14.73 26.67
CA HIS A 178 20.05 13.84 25.81
C HIS A 178 20.70 13.77 24.43
N CYS A 179 20.64 12.58 23.83
CA CYS A 179 21.19 12.32 22.50
C CYS A 179 20.07 12.03 21.53
N TYR A 180 20.16 12.56 20.31
CA TYR A 180 19.13 12.44 19.28
C TYR A 180 19.72 11.90 17.97
N GLU A 181 18.87 11.20 17.25
CA GLU A 181 19.06 10.75 15.89
C GLU A 181 17.77 10.99 15.12
N VAL A 182 17.88 11.28 13.83
CA VAL A 182 16.72 11.54 12.96
C VAL A 182 16.83 10.68 11.72
N SER A 183 15.72 10.09 11.28
CA SER A 183 15.61 9.43 9.98
C SER A 183 14.54 10.09 9.14
N ALA A 184 14.70 10.02 7.81
CA ALA A 184 13.68 10.46 6.87
C ALA A 184 12.76 9.29 6.50
N VAL A 185 11.49 9.58 6.22
CA VAL A 185 10.48 8.63 5.75
C VAL A 185 9.92 9.12 4.43
N ASN A 186 9.87 8.27 3.43
CA ASN A 186 9.34 8.61 2.11
C ASN A 186 7.82 8.41 2.00
N GLY A 187 7.23 8.78 0.84
CA GLY A 187 5.79 8.70 0.56
C GLY A 187 5.18 7.30 0.51
N VAL A 188 5.98 6.24 0.65
CA VAL A 188 5.51 4.86 0.79
C VAL A 188 5.81 4.28 2.19
N ASN A 189 6.08 5.15 3.17
CA ASN A 189 6.38 4.81 4.57
C ASN A 189 7.67 3.97 4.79
N LEU A 190 8.62 4.01 3.87
CA LEU A 190 9.93 3.43 4.10
C LEU A 190 10.81 4.41 4.85
N GLU A 191 11.45 3.93 5.91
CA GLU A 191 12.37 4.70 6.75
C GLU A 191 13.80 4.54 6.22
N GLY A 192 14.50 5.67 6.09
CA GLY A 192 15.91 5.73 5.72
C GLY A 192 16.84 5.50 6.91
N PRO A 193 18.16 5.59 6.67
CA PRO A 193 19.14 5.46 7.73
C PRO A 193 19.01 6.60 8.76
N LEU A 194 19.37 6.28 10.00
CA LEU A 194 19.51 7.29 11.06
C LEU A 194 20.66 8.25 10.72
N SER A 195 20.53 9.50 11.15
CA SER A 195 21.62 10.47 11.15
C SER A 195 22.78 10.05 12.06
N GLU A 196 23.89 10.77 11.98
CA GLU A 196 24.83 10.74 13.09
C GLU A 196 24.14 11.23 14.37
N GLN A 197 24.53 10.67 15.51
CA GLN A 197 24.00 11.03 16.81
C GLN A 197 24.55 12.38 17.25
N GLU A 198 23.66 13.30 17.65
CA GLU A 198 24.01 14.58 18.25
C GLU A 198 23.40 14.69 19.64
N CYS A 199 24.19 15.20 20.59
CA CYS A 199 23.77 15.31 21.99
C CYS A 199 23.77 16.78 22.42
N GLY A 200 22.91 17.09 23.41
CA GLY A 200 22.84 18.41 24.00
C GLY A 200 22.32 18.36 25.45
N THR A 201 22.57 19.42 26.18
CA THR A 201 22.15 19.60 27.58
C THR A 201 21.29 20.84 27.71
N GLY A 202 20.10 20.71 28.27
CA GLY A 202 19.24 21.86 28.54
C GLY A 202 19.93 22.85 29.48
N LEU A 203 19.96 24.13 29.11
CA LEU A 203 20.60 25.15 29.91
C LEU A 203 19.69 25.57 31.08
N TYR A 204 20.32 25.91 32.20
CA TYR A 204 19.59 26.51 33.31
C TYR A 204 19.09 27.91 32.95
N PRO A 205 17.85 28.27 33.34
CA PRO A 205 17.36 29.60 33.14
C PRO A 205 18.29 30.62 33.81
N CYS A 206 18.66 31.65 33.06
CA CYS A 206 19.52 32.71 33.57
C CYS A 206 18.76 33.52 34.63
N LEU A 207 19.07 33.28 35.90
CA LEU A 207 18.53 34.07 36.99
C LEU A 207 19.16 35.47 36.89
N LEU A 208 18.40 36.47 36.41
CA LEU A 208 18.75 37.87 36.57
C LEU A 208 18.76 38.18 38.06
N TYR A 209 19.94 38.11 38.68
CA TYR A 209 20.15 38.64 40.04
C TYR A 209 20.04 40.18 39.98
N THR A 210 18.86 40.72 40.25
CA THR A 210 18.70 42.13 40.54
C THR A 210 19.28 42.37 41.93
N SER A 211 20.49 42.90 42.03
CA SER A 211 21.03 43.33 43.32
C SER A 211 20.05 44.34 43.94
N PRO A 212 19.67 44.15 45.22
CA PRO A 212 18.86 45.16 45.87
C PRO A 212 19.64 46.47 45.89
N SER A 213 19.00 47.57 45.36
CA SER A 213 19.55 48.88 45.42
C SER A 213 19.87 49.22 46.90
N PRO A 214 21.07 49.71 47.24
CA PRO A 214 21.33 50.23 48.58
C PRO A 214 20.31 51.31 48.87
N ARG A 215 19.54 51.15 49.95
CA ARG A 215 18.71 52.25 50.47
C ARG A 215 19.62 53.24 51.13
N ASP A 216 19.60 54.43 50.61
CA ASP A 216 20.09 55.64 51.33
C ASP A 216 19.22 55.95 52.54
#